data_a3e7f5877234bea79b6bf8a37cdc0744
#
_entry.id   a3e7f5877234bea79b6bf8a37cdc0744
#
_cell.length_a   1.000
_cell.length_b   1.000
_cell.length_c   1.000
_cell.angle_alpha   90.00
_cell.angle_beta   90.00
_cell.angle_gamma   90.00
#
_symmetry.space_group_name_H-M   'P 1'
#
loop_
_entity.id
_entity.type
_entity.pdbx_description
1 polymer ?
#
loop_
_entity_poly.entity_id
_entity_poly.type
_entity_poly.pdbx_seq_one_letter_code
_entity_poly.pdbx_strand_id
1 'polypeptide(L)'
;ESRGLGDVYKRQTGLENIMFQIIVDSAANIPAELVKKYKIKVLSFINFVNGKEVTCFDPELSPEEERQKGHEYYDAVRQGADVKTGLISTAIFEDAFRSAMENNEDVLYFSLSKNISGNFNSARLATEDLMRDPVNGRKIRLIDSLNASLAQGILAIYASEMRDKGMEVDEVADILETYPAKMNGVFTVGDLKYLSRTGRLSGATALVGNLLSIKPILRGNKDGFIVQYKKCRGRKAALNELVSLVCDNITEPEKQIIGIAHADAYEDSLYVMDKIQGKISVREFINTSYDFCTGSHVGPDTIALFFMAKDRELGAGK
;
A
#
# COMPACT_ATOMS: atom_id res chain seq x y z
N GLU A 1 -40.11 -21.92 -9.79
CA GLU A 1 -40.39 -21.00 -8.64
C GLU A 1 -39.54 -21.25 -7.38
N SER A 2 -38.30 -21.81 -7.46
CA SER A 2 -37.49 -22.06 -6.24
C SER A 2 -36.28 -21.12 -6.08
N ARG A 3 -36.03 -20.21 -7.02
CA ARG A 3 -34.88 -19.26 -6.94
C ARG A 3 -35.13 -18.04 -6.04
N GLY A 4 -36.35 -17.66 -5.77
CA GLY A 4 -36.68 -16.46 -5.00
C GLY A 4 -36.64 -16.59 -3.49
N LEU A 5 -36.87 -17.80 -2.93
CA LEU A 5 -36.91 -18.02 -1.48
C LEU A 5 -35.51 -18.10 -0.83
N GLY A 6 -34.51 -18.58 -1.55
CA GLY A 6 -33.13 -18.62 -1.07
C GLY A 6 -32.51 -17.23 -0.86
N ASP A 7 -32.82 -16.28 -1.74
CA ASP A 7 -32.29 -14.90 -1.65
C ASP A 7 -32.96 -14.07 -0.55
N VAL A 8 -34.23 -14.33 -0.25
CA VAL A 8 -34.96 -13.64 0.83
C VAL A 8 -34.48 -14.14 2.21
N TYR A 9 -34.17 -15.44 2.33
CA TYR A 9 -33.65 -16.00 3.58
C TYR A 9 -32.22 -15.57 3.89
N LYS A 10 -31.36 -15.39 2.85
CA LYS A 10 -29.99 -14.90 2.99
C LYS A 10 -29.91 -13.44 3.48
N ARG A 11 -30.89 -12.59 3.13
CA ARG A 11 -30.97 -11.20 3.62
C ARG A 11 -31.40 -11.08 5.09
N GLN A 12 -32.05 -12.12 5.67
CA GLN A 12 -32.50 -12.07 7.05
C GLN A 12 -31.50 -12.57 8.10
N THR A 13 -30.41 -13.25 7.68
CA THR A 13 -29.44 -13.84 8.63
C THR A 13 -28.21 -12.97 8.91
N GLY A 14 -28.07 -11.82 8.26
CA GLY A 14 -26.91 -10.91 8.48
C GLY A 14 -25.54 -11.48 8.07
N LEU A 15 -25.49 -12.70 7.54
CA LEU A 15 -24.31 -13.31 6.95
C LEU A 15 -24.25 -12.89 5.47
N GLU A 16 -23.67 -11.73 5.20
CA GLU A 16 -23.25 -11.40 3.85
C GLU A 16 -22.26 -12.48 3.38
N ASN A 17 -22.67 -13.23 2.36
CA ASN A 17 -21.82 -14.28 1.77
C ASN A 17 -20.68 -13.56 1.03
N ILE A 18 -19.53 -13.41 1.68
CA ILE A 18 -18.33 -12.84 1.03
C ILE A 18 -17.90 -13.85 -0.04
N MET A 19 -17.95 -13.45 -1.32
CA MET A 19 -17.62 -14.35 -2.43
C MET A 19 -16.13 -14.62 -2.51
N PHE A 20 -15.30 -13.66 -2.09
CA PHE A 20 -13.85 -13.80 -2.01
C PHE A 20 -13.26 -12.94 -0.89
N GLN A 21 -12.19 -13.44 -0.28
CA GLN A 21 -11.41 -12.73 0.71
C GLN A 21 -10.37 -11.85 0.03
N ILE A 22 -10.38 -10.56 0.34
CA ILE A 22 -9.31 -9.64 -0.07
C ILE A 22 -8.23 -9.68 1.00
N ILE A 23 -6.99 -9.93 0.57
CA ILE A 23 -5.82 -10.02 1.45
C ILE A 23 -4.76 -9.02 0.98
N VAL A 24 -4.13 -8.35 1.92
CA VAL A 24 -2.96 -7.48 1.71
C VAL A 24 -1.89 -7.81 2.74
N ASP A 25 -0.67 -7.35 2.54
CA ASP A 25 0.33 -7.27 3.61
C ASP A 25 0.28 -5.90 4.31
N SER A 26 0.89 -5.78 5.49
CA SER A 26 0.84 -4.53 6.27
C SER A 26 1.46 -3.33 5.56
N ALA A 27 2.32 -3.57 4.54
CA ALA A 27 2.84 -2.49 3.71
C ALA A 27 1.76 -1.75 2.89
N ALA A 28 0.52 -2.25 2.84
CA ALA A 28 -0.60 -1.54 2.22
C ALA A 28 -0.98 -0.25 2.95
N ASN A 29 -0.59 -0.11 4.21
CA ASN A 29 -0.82 1.07 5.06
C ASN A 29 -2.29 1.51 5.15
N ILE A 30 -3.23 0.56 5.06
CA ILE A 30 -4.64 0.86 5.21
C ILE A 30 -4.92 1.07 6.70
N PRO A 31 -5.50 2.21 7.12
CA PRO A 31 -5.93 2.43 8.50
C PRO A 31 -6.84 1.30 9.02
N ALA A 32 -6.70 0.92 10.29
CA ALA A 32 -7.44 -0.19 10.90
C ALA A 32 -8.96 -0.06 10.73
N GLU A 33 -9.50 1.14 10.84
CA GLU A 33 -10.94 1.41 10.61
C GLU A 33 -11.38 1.09 9.17
N LEU A 34 -10.54 1.38 8.17
CA LEU A 34 -10.83 1.07 6.77
C LEU A 34 -10.64 -0.41 6.47
N VAL A 35 -9.68 -1.08 7.11
CA VAL A 35 -9.52 -2.54 7.04
C VAL A 35 -10.79 -3.24 7.50
N LYS A 36 -11.37 -2.81 8.63
CA LYS A 36 -12.65 -3.32 9.15
C LYS A 36 -13.81 -2.99 8.20
N LYS A 37 -13.93 -1.72 7.76
CA LYS A 37 -14.99 -1.24 6.87
C LYS A 37 -15.04 -2.02 5.55
N TYR A 38 -13.91 -2.25 4.94
CA TYR A 38 -13.79 -2.91 3.62
C TYR A 38 -13.58 -4.43 3.72
N LYS A 39 -13.64 -5.02 4.93
CA LYS A 39 -13.47 -6.46 5.19
C LYS A 39 -12.21 -7.02 4.51
N ILE A 40 -11.10 -6.33 4.70
CA ILE A 40 -9.77 -6.69 4.17
C ILE A 40 -9.00 -7.45 5.25
N LYS A 41 -8.33 -8.54 4.89
CA LYS A 41 -7.42 -9.26 5.78
C LYS A 41 -6.00 -8.74 5.58
N VAL A 42 -5.33 -8.36 6.67
CA VAL A 42 -3.94 -7.90 6.64
C VAL A 42 -3.02 -8.96 7.20
N LEU A 43 -1.97 -9.31 6.44
CA LEU A 43 -0.87 -10.14 6.91
C LEU A 43 0.29 -9.22 7.35
N SER A 44 0.69 -9.31 8.61
CA SER A 44 1.74 -8.44 9.15
C SER A 44 3.12 -8.89 8.72
N PHE A 45 3.95 -7.94 8.26
CA PHE A 45 5.38 -8.13 8.18
C PHE A 45 5.98 -8.34 9.57
N ILE A 46 7.15 -8.97 9.60
CA ILE A 46 7.97 -9.09 10.81
C ILE A 46 8.93 -7.90 10.84
N ASN A 47 8.95 -7.18 11.95
CA ASN A 47 9.89 -6.10 12.19
C ASN A 47 10.59 -6.27 13.55
N PHE A 48 11.87 -5.97 13.62
CA PHE A 48 12.65 -6.00 14.85
C PHE A 48 13.26 -4.62 15.10
N VAL A 49 13.09 -4.13 16.32
CA VAL A 49 13.71 -2.89 16.80
C VAL A 49 14.61 -3.25 17.98
N ASN A 50 15.92 -3.01 17.85
CA ASN A 50 16.91 -3.39 18.84
C ASN A 50 16.80 -4.87 19.29
N GLY A 51 16.54 -5.76 18.33
CA GLY A 51 16.41 -7.20 18.52
C GLY A 51 15.07 -7.67 19.11
N LYS A 52 14.12 -6.76 19.39
CA LYS A 52 12.76 -7.10 19.84
C LYS A 52 11.80 -7.06 18.65
N GLU A 53 10.95 -8.08 18.54
CA GLU A 53 9.90 -8.11 17.54
C GLU A 53 8.83 -7.04 17.82
N VAL A 54 8.41 -6.35 16.76
CA VAL A 54 7.39 -5.30 16.80
C VAL A 54 6.37 -5.57 15.71
N THR A 55 5.10 -5.61 16.08
CA THR A 55 3.98 -5.80 15.15
C THR A 55 3.83 -4.59 14.23
N CYS A 56 3.74 -4.83 12.92
CA CYS A 56 3.58 -3.76 11.92
C CYS A 56 2.13 -3.34 11.70
N PHE A 57 1.16 -4.13 12.13
CA PHE A 57 -0.26 -3.83 12.02
C PHE A 57 -1.02 -4.37 13.22
N ASP A 58 -1.86 -3.54 13.81
CA ASP A 58 -2.74 -3.90 14.91
C ASP A 58 -4.16 -3.38 14.60
N PRO A 59 -5.14 -4.27 14.36
CA PRO A 59 -6.49 -3.88 13.95
C PRO A 59 -7.30 -3.17 15.04
N GLU A 60 -6.83 -3.19 16.29
CA GLU A 60 -7.57 -2.62 17.43
C GLU A 60 -7.15 -1.19 17.76
N LEU A 61 -6.11 -0.66 17.10
CA LEU A 61 -5.67 0.71 17.34
C LEU A 61 -6.64 1.74 16.75
N SER A 62 -6.87 2.79 17.52
CA SER A 62 -7.46 4.03 17.03
C SER A 62 -6.45 4.80 16.17
N PRO A 63 -6.90 5.72 15.30
CA PRO A 63 -6.00 6.57 14.50
C PRO A 63 -5.02 7.40 15.34
N GLU A 64 -5.41 7.77 16.57
CA GLU A 64 -4.54 8.51 17.48
C GLU A 64 -3.45 7.64 18.09
N GLU A 65 -3.79 6.41 18.49
CA GLU A 65 -2.83 5.42 18.97
C GLU A 65 -1.86 4.98 17.87
N GLU A 66 -2.33 4.80 16.63
CA GLU A 66 -1.46 4.53 15.47
C GLU A 66 -0.43 5.65 15.28
N ARG A 67 -0.86 6.93 15.34
CA ARG A 67 0.06 8.07 15.23
C ARG A 67 1.05 8.11 16.39
N GLN A 68 0.60 7.90 17.63
CA GLN A 68 1.47 7.92 18.80
C GLN A 68 2.53 6.82 18.72
N LYS A 69 2.14 5.58 18.42
CA LYS A 69 3.08 4.46 18.22
C LYS A 69 4.04 4.73 17.04
N GLY A 70 3.52 5.33 15.95
CA GLY A 70 4.34 5.78 14.83
C GLY A 70 5.40 6.79 15.25
N HIS A 71 5.01 7.82 16.02
CA HIS A 71 5.94 8.82 16.53
C HIS A 71 7.05 8.19 17.39
N GLU A 72 6.68 7.34 18.35
CA GLU A 72 7.64 6.64 19.21
C GLU A 72 8.61 5.77 18.40
N TYR A 73 8.11 5.05 17.41
CA TYR A 73 8.93 4.24 16.52
C TYR A 73 9.92 5.07 15.71
N TYR A 74 9.46 6.14 15.05
CA TYR A 74 10.32 6.97 14.22
C TYR A 74 11.31 7.79 15.04
N ASP A 75 10.98 8.15 16.25
CA ASP A 75 11.94 8.77 17.17
C ASP A 75 13.07 7.80 17.56
N ALA A 76 12.76 6.55 17.83
CA ALA A 76 13.77 5.52 18.05
C ALA A 76 14.68 5.36 16.81
N VAL A 77 14.10 5.37 15.59
CA VAL A 77 14.86 5.31 14.32
C VAL A 77 15.77 6.52 14.15
N ARG A 78 15.32 7.75 14.48
CA ARG A 78 16.14 8.97 14.45
C ARG A 78 17.32 8.88 15.43
N GLN A 79 17.10 8.26 16.59
CA GLN A 79 18.11 8.02 17.62
C GLN A 79 19.07 6.87 17.28
N GLY A 80 18.89 6.19 16.13
CA GLY A 80 19.79 5.18 15.63
C GLY A 80 19.44 3.74 16.06
N ALA A 81 18.18 3.45 16.39
CA ALA A 81 17.74 2.10 16.66
C ALA A 81 18.13 1.14 15.52
N ASP A 82 18.59 -0.06 15.85
CA ASP A 82 18.83 -1.14 14.89
C ASP A 82 17.49 -1.73 14.47
N VAL A 83 17.12 -1.51 13.19
CA VAL A 83 15.86 -2.00 12.63
C VAL A 83 16.12 -3.02 11.55
N LYS A 84 15.46 -4.17 11.67
CA LYS A 84 15.49 -5.28 10.69
C LYS A 84 14.09 -5.71 10.35
N THR A 85 13.87 -6.00 9.07
CA THR A 85 12.57 -6.46 8.54
C THR A 85 12.71 -7.87 7.99
N GLY A 86 11.70 -8.72 8.23
CA GLY A 86 11.57 -10.05 7.67
C GLY A 86 10.39 -10.12 6.70
N LEU A 87 10.47 -11.03 5.72
CA LEU A 87 9.36 -11.32 4.82
C LEU A 87 8.28 -12.12 5.55
N ILE A 88 7.05 -12.03 5.07
CA ILE A 88 5.99 -12.97 5.40
C ILE A 88 6.37 -14.32 4.76
N SER A 89 6.42 -15.39 5.57
CA SER A 89 6.81 -16.70 5.07
C SER A 89 5.73 -17.32 4.15
N THR A 90 6.15 -18.24 3.27
CA THR A 90 5.23 -19.01 2.42
C THR A 90 4.17 -19.72 3.27
N ALA A 91 4.55 -20.28 4.44
CA ALA A 91 3.61 -20.95 5.33
C ALA A 91 2.50 -20.02 5.86
N ILE A 92 2.81 -18.78 6.20
CA ILE A 92 1.80 -17.79 6.64
C ILE A 92 0.82 -17.48 5.51
N PHE A 93 1.31 -17.34 4.27
CA PHE A 93 0.45 -17.16 3.10
C PHE A 93 -0.42 -18.39 2.86
N GLU A 94 0.17 -19.58 2.94
CA GLU A 94 -0.55 -20.85 2.75
C GLU A 94 -1.68 -20.98 3.77
N ASP A 95 -1.41 -20.77 5.05
CA ASP A 95 -2.42 -20.81 6.12
C ASP A 95 -3.54 -19.79 5.89
N ALA A 96 -3.17 -18.57 5.49
CA ALA A 96 -4.14 -17.50 5.28
C ALA A 96 -5.06 -17.77 4.06
N PHE A 97 -4.49 -18.29 2.96
CA PHE A 97 -5.23 -18.61 1.74
C PHE A 97 -6.10 -19.86 1.94
N ARG A 98 -5.55 -20.91 2.55
CA ARG A 98 -6.26 -22.14 2.89
C ARG A 98 -7.47 -21.84 3.78
N SER A 99 -7.29 -21.02 4.82
CA SER A 99 -8.39 -20.62 5.71
C SER A 99 -9.55 -19.94 4.96
N ALA A 100 -9.28 -19.07 3.99
CA ALA A 100 -10.32 -18.46 3.17
C ALA A 100 -11.02 -19.52 2.30
N MET A 101 -10.24 -20.40 1.63
CA MET A 101 -10.80 -21.46 0.78
C MET A 101 -11.67 -22.45 1.57
N GLU A 102 -11.29 -22.81 2.80
CA GLU A 102 -12.09 -23.66 3.72
C GLU A 102 -13.40 -22.99 4.11
N ASN A 103 -13.43 -21.66 4.17
CA ASN A 103 -14.65 -20.88 4.36
C ASN A 103 -15.48 -20.69 3.07
N ASN A 104 -15.14 -21.41 1.99
CA ASN A 104 -15.76 -21.29 0.66
C ASN A 104 -15.59 -19.90 0.02
N GLU A 105 -14.51 -19.21 0.32
CA GLU A 105 -14.14 -17.92 -0.29
C GLU A 105 -12.99 -18.12 -1.26
N ASP A 106 -13.05 -17.49 -2.44
CA ASP A 106 -11.89 -17.31 -3.28
C ASP A 106 -10.93 -16.30 -2.65
N VAL A 107 -9.70 -16.19 -3.15
CA VAL A 107 -8.71 -15.26 -2.61
C VAL A 107 -8.27 -14.27 -3.67
N LEU A 108 -8.25 -12.98 -3.32
CA LEU A 108 -7.60 -11.92 -4.09
C LEU A 108 -6.55 -11.23 -3.22
N TYR A 109 -5.28 -11.46 -3.54
CA TYR A 109 -4.15 -10.88 -2.80
C TYR A 109 -3.48 -9.77 -3.61
N PHE A 110 -3.31 -8.61 -2.97
CA PHE A 110 -2.52 -7.50 -3.49
C PHE A 110 -1.18 -7.46 -2.76
N SER A 111 -0.09 -7.43 -3.51
CA SER A 111 1.27 -7.34 -2.98
C SER A 111 1.91 -6.00 -3.30
N LEU A 112 2.83 -5.57 -2.44
CA LEU A 112 3.79 -4.55 -2.87
C LEU A 112 4.66 -5.10 -4.01
N SER A 113 5.32 -4.20 -4.75
CA SER A 113 6.09 -4.57 -5.93
C SER A 113 7.10 -5.69 -5.66
N LYS A 114 7.06 -6.72 -6.49
CA LYS A 114 8.02 -7.84 -6.49
C LYS A 114 9.48 -7.40 -6.72
N ASN A 115 9.70 -6.20 -7.25
CA ASN A 115 11.02 -5.67 -7.53
C ASN A 115 11.64 -4.91 -6.35
N ILE A 116 10.88 -4.70 -5.26
CA ILE A 116 11.39 -4.09 -4.00
C ILE A 116 11.24 -5.02 -2.79
N SER A 117 10.49 -6.12 -2.91
CA SER A 117 10.33 -7.13 -1.86
C SER A 117 10.14 -8.53 -2.44
N GLY A 118 10.65 -9.55 -1.74
CA GLY A 118 10.39 -10.96 -2.05
C GLY A 118 9.00 -11.47 -1.69
N ASN A 119 8.15 -10.62 -1.09
CA ASN A 119 6.85 -11.02 -0.53
C ASN A 119 5.88 -11.59 -1.57
N PHE A 120 5.83 -10.99 -2.77
CA PHE A 120 5.06 -11.54 -3.89
C PHE A 120 5.48 -12.96 -4.24
N ASN A 121 6.79 -13.26 -4.22
CA ASN A 121 7.27 -14.61 -4.52
C ASN A 121 6.86 -15.62 -3.44
N SER A 122 6.86 -15.22 -2.15
CA SER A 122 6.37 -16.08 -1.06
C SER A 122 4.88 -16.43 -1.26
N ALA A 123 4.05 -15.43 -1.60
CA ALA A 123 2.62 -15.64 -1.89
C ALA A 123 2.40 -16.52 -3.13
N ARG A 124 3.23 -16.34 -4.18
CA ARG A 124 3.18 -17.14 -5.41
C ARG A 124 3.48 -18.60 -5.13
N LEU A 125 4.51 -18.89 -4.33
CA LEU A 125 4.85 -20.27 -3.95
C LEU A 125 3.74 -20.94 -3.15
N ALA A 126 3.13 -20.23 -2.18
CA ALA A 126 1.98 -20.71 -1.44
C ALA A 126 0.78 -21.02 -2.37
N THR A 127 0.54 -20.14 -3.35
CA THR A 127 -0.50 -20.35 -4.35
C THR A 127 -0.24 -21.59 -5.20
N GLU A 128 0.98 -21.78 -5.70
CA GLU A 128 1.35 -22.94 -6.50
C GLU A 128 1.16 -24.26 -5.74
N ASP A 129 1.47 -24.29 -4.45
CA ASP A 129 1.28 -25.47 -3.61
C ASP A 129 -0.21 -25.77 -3.37
N LEU A 130 -1.00 -24.76 -3.02
CA LEU A 130 -2.45 -24.92 -2.78
C LEU A 130 -3.22 -25.26 -4.05
N MET A 131 -2.82 -24.74 -5.21
CA MET A 131 -3.54 -24.97 -6.47
C MET A 131 -3.23 -26.32 -7.13
N ARG A 132 -2.35 -27.16 -6.55
CA ARG A 132 -2.19 -28.56 -6.96
C ARG A 132 -3.40 -29.42 -6.56
N ASP A 133 -4.02 -29.11 -5.43
CA ASP A 133 -5.25 -29.74 -4.94
C ASP A 133 -6.13 -28.66 -4.28
N PRO A 134 -6.90 -27.89 -5.08
CA PRO A 134 -7.62 -26.72 -4.58
C PRO A 134 -8.70 -27.09 -3.57
N VAL A 135 -8.61 -26.52 -2.37
CA VAL A 135 -9.62 -26.68 -1.32
C VAL A 135 -10.98 -26.17 -1.83
N ASN A 136 -12.01 -27.02 -1.77
CA ASN A 136 -13.37 -26.69 -2.23
C ASN A 136 -13.48 -26.13 -3.66
N GLY A 137 -12.46 -26.37 -4.52
CA GLY A 137 -12.41 -25.82 -5.88
C GLY A 137 -12.26 -24.30 -5.95
N ARG A 138 -11.82 -23.66 -4.86
CA ARG A 138 -11.64 -22.22 -4.78
C ARG A 138 -10.41 -21.75 -5.56
N LYS A 139 -10.39 -20.47 -5.88
CA LYS A 139 -9.37 -19.81 -6.70
C LYS A 139 -8.53 -18.85 -5.88
N ILE A 140 -7.30 -18.62 -6.33
CA ILE A 140 -6.40 -17.61 -5.79
C ILE A 140 -5.92 -16.72 -6.94
N ARG A 141 -6.13 -15.41 -6.83
CA ARG A 141 -5.60 -14.39 -7.75
C ARG A 141 -4.60 -13.51 -7.01
N LEU A 142 -3.46 -13.24 -7.62
CA LEU A 142 -2.38 -12.41 -7.06
C LEU A 142 -2.15 -11.21 -7.97
N ILE A 143 -2.14 -10.01 -7.40
CA ILE A 143 -1.86 -8.76 -8.13
C ILE A 143 -0.59 -8.13 -7.57
N ASP A 144 0.42 -7.95 -8.43
CA ASP A 144 1.60 -7.12 -8.16
C ASP A 144 1.21 -5.64 -8.36
N SER A 145 1.17 -4.86 -7.29
CA SER A 145 0.79 -3.44 -7.39
C SER A 145 1.81 -2.57 -8.12
N LEU A 146 3.02 -3.10 -8.39
CA LEU A 146 4.18 -2.34 -8.89
C LEU A 146 4.53 -1.11 -8.03
N ASN A 147 4.00 -1.04 -6.84
CA ASN A 147 4.13 0.05 -5.87
C ASN A 147 4.29 -0.51 -4.45
N ALA A 148 4.13 0.34 -3.47
CA ALA A 148 4.00 0.02 -2.05
C ALA A 148 3.00 0.97 -1.40
N SER A 149 2.72 0.75 -0.13
CA SER A 149 1.91 1.62 0.70
C SER A 149 0.47 1.78 0.17
N LEU A 150 -0.13 2.93 0.32
CA LEU A 150 -1.54 3.17 -0.07
C LEU A 150 -1.82 2.94 -1.55
N ALA A 151 -0.82 2.88 -2.43
CA ALA A 151 -1.06 2.44 -3.81
C ALA A 151 -1.62 1.01 -3.87
N GLN A 152 -1.06 0.10 -3.08
CA GLN A 152 -1.55 -1.26 -2.88
C GLN A 152 -2.88 -1.26 -2.12
N GLY A 153 -2.98 -0.46 -1.06
CA GLY A 153 -4.18 -0.35 -0.23
C GLY A 153 -5.40 0.16 -1.00
N ILE A 154 -5.25 1.16 -1.83
CA ILE A 154 -6.33 1.72 -2.66
C ILE A 154 -6.85 0.68 -3.67
N LEU A 155 -5.99 -0.15 -4.26
CA LEU A 155 -6.43 -1.24 -5.12
C LEU A 155 -7.29 -2.26 -4.37
N ALA A 156 -6.92 -2.60 -3.13
CA ALA A 156 -7.69 -3.48 -2.28
C ALA A 156 -9.06 -2.87 -1.89
N ILE A 157 -9.12 -1.56 -1.66
CA ILE A 157 -10.39 -0.85 -1.42
C ILE A 157 -11.28 -0.90 -2.65
N TYR A 158 -10.75 -0.63 -3.85
CA TYR A 158 -11.53 -0.74 -5.09
C TYR A 158 -12.02 -2.18 -5.33
N ALA A 159 -11.20 -3.21 -5.01
CA ALA A 159 -11.64 -4.60 -5.06
C ALA A 159 -12.83 -4.86 -4.13
N SER A 160 -12.80 -4.32 -2.91
CA SER A 160 -13.91 -4.45 -1.96
C SER A 160 -15.19 -3.79 -2.49
N GLU A 161 -15.09 -2.60 -3.07
CA GLU A 161 -16.24 -1.90 -3.67
C GLU A 161 -16.84 -2.66 -4.87
N MET A 162 -16.02 -3.36 -5.65
CA MET A 162 -16.46 -4.22 -6.75
C MET A 162 -17.10 -5.50 -6.22
N ARG A 163 -16.50 -6.15 -5.22
CA ARG A 163 -17.08 -7.30 -4.52
C ARG A 163 -18.45 -6.99 -3.95
N ASP A 164 -18.60 -5.83 -3.31
CA ASP A 164 -19.86 -5.42 -2.69
C ASP A 164 -20.97 -5.12 -3.74
N LYS A 165 -20.58 -4.91 -5.01
CA LYS A 165 -21.50 -4.86 -6.18
C LYS A 165 -21.83 -6.24 -6.75
N GLY A 166 -21.28 -7.32 -6.19
CA GLY A 166 -21.56 -8.69 -6.59
C GLY A 166 -20.68 -9.21 -7.73
N MET A 167 -19.53 -8.56 -8.01
CA MET A 167 -18.59 -9.04 -9.03
C MET A 167 -17.76 -10.21 -8.52
N GLU A 168 -17.49 -11.17 -9.39
CA GLU A 168 -16.68 -12.35 -9.11
C GLU A 168 -15.18 -12.04 -9.04
N VAL A 169 -14.40 -12.89 -8.36
CA VAL A 169 -12.96 -12.66 -8.13
C VAL A 169 -12.16 -12.51 -9.42
N ASP A 170 -12.45 -13.31 -10.45
CA ASP A 170 -11.75 -13.24 -11.73
C ASP A 170 -12.05 -11.93 -12.47
N GLU A 171 -13.31 -11.50 -12.48
CA GLU A 171 -13.73 -10.24 -13.11
C GLU A 171 -13.04 -9.04 -12.42
N VAL A 172 -13.04 -9.01 -11.09
CA VAL A 172 -12.38 -7.96 -10.31
C VAL A 172 -10.86 -7.97 -10.55
N ALA A 173 -10.24 -9.15 -10.54
CA ALA A 173 -8.81 -9.28 -10.76
C ALA A 173 -8.41 -8.82 -12.16
N ASP A 174 -9.13 -9.21 -13.23
CA ASP A 174 -8.85 -8.83 -14.62
C ASP A 174 -8.93 -7.31 -14.82
N ILE A 175 -9.89 -6.64 -14.17
CA ILE A 175 -9.98 -5.18 -14.17
C ILE A 175 -8.78 -4.55 -13.43
N LEU A 176 -8.51 -5.02 -12.21
CA LEU A 176 -7.52 -4.40 -11.34
C LEU A 176 -6.07 -4.72 -11.73
N GLU A 177 -5.81 -5.79 -12.48
CA GLU A 177 -4.50 -6.06 -13.09
C GLU A 177 -4.04 -4.96 -14.06
N THR A 178 -4.98 -4.16 -14.58
CA THR A 178 -4.67 -3.01 -15.46
C THR A 178 -4.28 -1.74 -14.69
N TYR A 179 -4.63 -1.64 -13.41
CA TYR A 179 -4.48 -0.41 -12.61
C TYR A 179 -3.03 -0.11 -12.17
N PRO A 180 -2.17 -1.10 -11.84
CA PRO A 180 -0.78 -0.84 -11.50
C PRO A 180 -0.01 -0.02 -12.54
N ALA A 181 -0.34 -0.17 -13.83
CA ALA A 181 0.25 0.63 -14.91
C ALA A 181 -0.14 2.13 -14.89
N LYS A 182 -1.17 2.49 -14.14
CA LYS A 182 -1.70 3.86 -14.00
C LYS A 182 -1.50 4.41 -12.58
N MET A 183 -1.31 3.54 -11.59
CA MET A 183 -1.15 3.90 -10.19
C MET A 183 0.26 4.45 -9.94
N ASN A 184 0.34 5.70 -9.54
CA ASN A 184 1.58 6.40 -9.24
C ASN A 184 1.79 6.54 -7.74
N GLY A 185 3.03 6.33 -7.29
CA GLY A 185 3.52 6.69 -5.98
C GLY A 185 4.68 7.67 -6.14
N VAL A 186 4.51 8.91 -5.69
CA VAL A 186 5.54 9.96 -5.70
C VAL A 186 5.84 10.38 -4.27
N PHE A 187 7.11 10.52 -3.92
CA PHE A 187 7.46 10.80 -2.55
C PHE A 187 8.80 11.56 -2.40
N THR A 188 8.97 12.16 -1.22
CA THR A 188 10.24 12.74 -0.79
C THR A 188 10.60 12.21 0.59
N VAL A 189 11.87 12.05 0.86
CA VAL A 189 12.39 11.49 2.11
C VAL A 189 13.16 12.54 2.91
N GLY A 190 13.23 12.35 4.23
CA GLY A 190 14.07 13.13 5.11
C GLY A 190 15.55 12.91 4.79
N ASP A 191 15.95 11.65 4.62
CA ASP A 191 17.33 11.22 4.34
C ASP A 191 17.34 9.97 3.45
N LEU A 192 18.07 10.02 2.34
CA LEU A 192 18.23 8.91 1.39
C LEU A 192 18.98 7.70 1.98
N LYS A 193 19.69 7.88 3.11
CA LYS A 193 20.48 6.79 3.72
C LYS A 193 19.66 5.53 4.01
N TYR A 194 18.37 5.67 4.36
CA TYR A 194 17.49 4.54 4.69
C TYR A 194 17.24 3.67 3.46
N LEU A 195 16.83 4.26 2.34
CA LEU A 195 16.61 3.56 1.07
C LEU A 195 17.90 2.97 0.51
N SER A 196 19.01 3.73 0.60
CA SER A 196 20.33 3.30 0.10
C SER A 196 20.87 2.11 0.91
N ARG A 197 20.78 2.18 2.25
CA ARG A 197 21.25 1.12 3.15
C ARG A 197 20.50 -0.20 2.91
N THR A 198 19.22 -0.12 2.58
CA THR A 198 18.37 -1.29 2.38
C THR A 198 18.31 -1.76 0.92
N GLY A 199 18.97 -1.06 -0.02
CA GLY A 199 19.07 -1.45 -1.42
C GLY A 199 17.77 -1.30 -2.22
N ARG A 200 16.79 -0.51 -1.75
CA ARG A 200 15.50 -0.31 -2.44
C ARG A 200 15.51 0.87 -3.40
N LEU A 201 16.57 1.67 -3.43
CA LEU A 201 16.75 2.75 -4.41
C LEU A 201 17.59 2.28 -5.60
N SER A 202 16.99 2.21 -6.78
CA SER A 202 17.68 1.83 -8.01
C SER A 202 18.51 2.99 -8.58
N GLY A 203 19.73 2.69 -9.07
CA GLY A 203 20.61 3.69 -9.69
C GLY A 203 21.31 4.64 -8.70
N ALA A 204 21.37 4.30 -7.41
CA ALA A 204 21.81 5.19 -6.32
C ALA A 204 23.32 5.43 -6.23
N THR A 205 24.15 5.04 -7.19
CA THR A 205 25.62 5.16 -7.12
C THR A 205 26.15 6.61 -7.12
N ALA A 206 25.30 7.62 -7.31
CA ALA A 206 25.75 9.03 -7.43
C ALA A 206 25.15 10.00 -6.38
N LEU A 207 24.42 9.53 -5.37
CA LEU A 207 23.65 10.42 -4.48
C LEU A 207 24.16 10.53 -3.04
N VAL A 208 25.33 9.94 -2.73
CA VAL A 208 25.98 10.10 -1.43
C VAL A 208 26.83 11.38 -1.44
N GLY A 209 26.15 12.50 -1.40
CA GLY A 209 26.76 13.82 -1.16
C GLY A 209 25.91 14.59 -0.17
N ASN A 210 26.52 15.03 0.94
CA ASN A 210 25.92 15.84 2.00
C ASN A 210 25.44 17.21 1.48
N LEU A 211 24.34 17.24 0.74
CA LEU A 211 23.62 18.48 0.44
C LEU A 211 22.36 18.53 1.32
N LEU A 212 22.54 18.91 2.59
CA LEU A 212 21.50 19.10 3.60
C LEU A 212 20.25 19.86 3.11
N SER A 213 20.42 20.66 2.04
CA SER A 213 19.34 21.48 1.47
C SER A 213 18.64 20.84 0.26
N ILE A 214 19.13 19.69 -0.27
CA ILE A 214 18.50 19.06 -1.43
C ILE A 214 17.61 17.91 -0.99
N LYS A 215 16.34 17.96 -1.37
CA LYS A 215 15.35 16.92 -1.17
C LYS A 215 15.03 16.24 -2.49
N PRO A 216 15.24 14.92 -2.60
CA PRO A 216 14.89 14.19 -3.82
C PRO A 216 13.38 14.01 -3.92
N ILE A 217 12.86 14.06 -5.13
CA ILE A 217 11.58 13.49 -5.49
C ILE A 217 11.84 12.12 -6.07
N LEU A 218 11.20 11.12 -5.50
CA LEU A 218 11.30 9.72 -5.87
C LEU A 218 9.95 9.24 -6.41
N ARG A 219 9.98 8.21 -7.24
CA ARG A 219 8.77 7.56 -7.77
C ARG A 219 9.01 6.08 -8.05
N GLY A 220 7.92 5.31 -8.19
CA GLY A 220 7.98 4.01 -8.84
C GLY A 220 8.12 4.17 -10.36
N ASN A 221 9.04 3.44 -11.00
CA ASN A 221 9.10 3.35 -12.47
C ASN A 221 8.08 2.33 -13.00
N LYS A 222 8.01 2.15 -14.34
CA LYS A 222 7.07 1.23 -14.98
C LYS A 222 7.22 -0.23 -14.51
N ASP A 223 8.41 -0.62 -14.04
CA ASP A 223 8.72 -1.98 -13.59
C ASP A 223 8.54 -2.14 -12.06
N GLY A 224 8.17 -1.08 -11.33
CA GLY A 224 7.97 -1.10 -9.88
C GLY A 224 9.24 -0.91 -9.05
N PHE A 225 10.36 -0.47 -9.64
CA PHE A 225 11.54 -0.03 -8.90
C PHE A 225 11.40 1.41 -8.43
N ILE A 226 11.98 1.72 -7.28
CA ILE A 226 12.08 3.11 -6.81
C ILE A 226 13.25 3.80 -7.53
N VAL A 227 12.95 4.92 -8.19
CA VAL A 227 13.91 5.72 -8.93
C VAL A 227 13.80 7.19 -8.56
N GLN A 228 14.92 7.93 -8.71
CA GLN A 228 14.88 9.37 -8.55
C GLN A 228 14.26 10.01 -9.78
N TYR A 229 13.31 10.92 -9.54
CA TYR A 229 12.65 11.70 -10.59
C TYR A 229 13.27 13.10 -10.71
N LYS A 230 13.40 13.82 -9.58
CA LYS A 230 13.83 15.24 -9.55
C LYS A 230 14.56 15.55 -8.25
N LYS A 231 15.27 16.66 -8.21
CA LYS A 231 15.86 17.24 -7.00
C LYS A 231 15.25 18.61 -6.73
N CYS A 232 14.82 18.86 -5.49
CA CYS A 232 14.29 20.15 -5.05
C CYS A 232 15.20 20.76 -3.99
N ARG A 233 15.28 22.09 -3.95
CA ARG A 233 16.03 22.78 -2.92
C ARG A 233 15.11 23.14 -1.76
N GLY A 234 15.28 22.44 -0.64
CA GLY A 234 14.50 22.64 0.58
C GLY A 234 13.20 21.82 0.63
N ARG A 235 12.72 21.60 1.86
CA ARG A 235 11.54 20.77 2.17
C ARG A 235 10.27 21.28 1.50
N LYS A 236 9.97 22.56 1.66
CA LYS A 236 8.76 23.18 1.11
C LYS A 236 8.68 23.10 -0.41
N ALA A 237 9.82 23.25 -1.11
CA ALA A 237 9.87 23.08 -2.56
C ALA A 237 9.58 21.63 -2.97
N ALA A 238 10.07 20.64 -2.22
CA ALA A 238 9.78 19.24 -2.47
C ALA A 238 8.30 18.91 -2.26
N LEU A 239 7.68 19.40 -1.18
CA LEU A 239 6.25 19.20 -0.93
C LEU A 239 5.39 19.85 -2.03
N ASN A 240 5.72 21.07 -2.46
CA ASN A 240 5.01 21.73 -3.57
C ASN A 240 5.17 20.96 -4.89
N GLU A 241 6.32 20.36 -5.15
CA GLU A 241 6.54 19.52 -6.33
C GLU A 241 5.66 18.27 -6.30
N LEU A 242 5.53 17.61 -5.12
CA LEU A 242 4.61 16.47 -4.96
C LEU A 242 3.17 16.88 -5.28
N VAL A 243 2.72 18.02 -4.75
CA VAL A 243 1.38 18.57 -5.04
C VAL A 243 1.19 18.82 -6.54
N SER A 244 2.18 19.43 -7.20
CA SER A 244 2.12 19.69 -8.64
C SER A 244 2.05 18.40 -9.44
N LEU A 245 2.85 17.39 -9.09
CA LEU A 245 2.82 16.08 -9.75
C LEU A 245 1.44 15.42 -9.68
N VAL A 246 0.77 15.52 -8.54
CA VAL A 246 -0.62 15.02 -8.41
C VAL A 246 -1.56 15.85 -9.28
N CYS A 247 -1.64 17.17 -9.06
CA CYS A 247 -2.65 18.03 -9.69
C CYS A 247 -2.51 18.11 -11.22
N ASP A 248 -1.27 18.01 -11.74
CA ASP A 248 -1.00 18.13 -13.18
C ASP A 248 -1.21 16.79 -13.94
N ASN A 249 -1.27 15.65 -13.23
CA ASN A 249 -1.28 14.34 -13.89
C ASN A 249 -2.47 13.44 -13.51
N ILE A 250 -3.17 13.71 -12.41
CA ILE A 250 -4.32 12.89 -11.98
C ILE A 250 -5.41 12.89 -13.05
N THR A 251 -6.01 11.73 -13.29
CA THR A 251 -7.14 11.57 -14.20
C THR A 251 -8.43 11.40 -13.42
N GLU A 252 -9.54 12.02 -13.82
CA GLU A 252 -10.85 11.90 -13.16
C GLU A 252 -10.77 12.01 -11.62
N PRO A 253 -10.21 13.11 -11.09
CA PRO A 253 -9.91 13.23 -9.66
C PRO A 253 -11.14 13.03 -8.77
N GLU A 254 -12.31 13.42 -9.21
CA GLU A 254 -13.59 13.28 -8.50
C GLU A 254 -14.02 11.81 -8.27
N LYS A 255 -13.38 10.88 -8.96
CA LYS A 255 -13.62 9.43 -8.80
C LYS A 255 -12.54 8.74 -7.97
N GLN A 256 -11.44 9.43 -7.67
CA GLN A 256 -10.27 8.81 -7.05
C GLN A 256 -10.17 9.05 -5.56
N ILE A 257 -9.61 8.05 -4.88
CA ILE A 257 -9.01 8.18 -3.56
C ILE A 257 -7.56 8.62 -3.77
N ILE A 258 -7.15 9.74 -3.14
CA ILE A 258 -5.75 10.11 -3.04
C ILE A 258 -5.20 9.58 -1.72
N GLY A 259 -4.17 8.74 -1.80
CA GLY A 259 -3.44 8.27 -0.62
C GLY A 259 -2.33 9.24 -0.23
N ILE A 260 -2.21 9.52 1.06
CA ILE A 260 -1.11 10.26 1.68
C ILE A 260 -0.54 9.39 2.79
N ALA A 261 0.73 8.96 2.66
CA ALA A 261 1.41 8.24 3.72
C ALA A 261 2.60 9.05 4.22
N HIS A 262 2.79 9.06 5.55
CA HIS A 262 3.88 9.81 6.17
C HIS A 262 4.63 9.00 7.22
N ALA A 263 5.93 9.21 7.36
CA ALA A 263 6.76 8.65 8.41
C ALA A 263 7.05 9.73 9.45
N ASP A 264 6.13 9.89 10.40
CA ASP A 264 6.17 10.92 11.46
C ASP A 264 6.34 12.36 10.91
N ALA A 265 5.59 12.67 9.85
CA ALA A 265 5.56 13.98 9.19
C ALA A 265 4.11 14.46 8.98
N TYR A 266 3.31 14.39 10.05
CA TYR A 266 1.86 14.64 9.99
C TYR A 266 1.53 16.04 9.50
N GLU A 267 2.21 17.08 9.99
CA GLU A 267 1.99 18.47 9.56
C GLU A 267 2.26 18.68 8.07
N ASP A 268 3.31 18.03 7.54
CA ASP A 268 3.59 18.06 6.11
C ASP A 268 2.50 17.33 5.30
N SER A 269 1.91 16.26 5.85
CA SER A 269 0.80 15.55 5.21
C SER A 269 -0.46 16.41 5.13
N LEU A 270 -0.77 17.15 6.18
CA LEU A 270 -1.86 18.13 6.19
C LEU A 270 -1.60 19.26 5.19
N TYR A 271 -0.35 19.74 5.12
CA TYR A 271 0.03 20.78 4.18
C TYR A 271 -0.20 20.35 2.71
N VAL A 272 0.25 19.17 2.32
CA VAL A 272 0.05 18.68 0.94
C VAL A 272 -1.42 18.42 0.64
N MET A 273 -2.18 17.89 1.59
CA MET A 273 -3.61 17.65 1.47
C MET A 273 -4.37 18.96 1.22
N ASP A 274 -4.14 20.00 2.05
CA ASP A 274 -4.73 21.34 1.89
C ASP A 274 -4.42 21.92 0.51
N LYS A 275 -3.16 21.82 0.06
CA LYS A 275 -2.73 22.36 -1.24
C LYS A 275 -3.38 21.63 -2.42
N ILE A 276 -3.62 20.33 -2.30
CA ILE A 276 -4.33 19.56 -3.35
C ILE A 276 -5.81 19.95 -3.35
N GLN A 277 -6.47 19.99 -2.17
CA GLN A 277 -7.87 20.38 -2.03
C GLN A 277 -8.16 21.79 -2.57
N GLY A 278 -7.21 22.72 -2.40
CA GLY A 278 -7.33 24.07 -2.93
C GLY A 278 -7.21 24.16 -4.47
N LYS A 279 -6.87 23.07 -5.16
CA LYS A 279 -6.67 23.05 -6.63
C LYS A 279 -7.62 22.14 -7.37
N ILE A 280 -7.95 20.98 -6.81
CA ILE A 280 -8.79 19.95 -7.43
C ILE A 280 -9.77 19.37 -6.43
N SER A 281 -10.94 18.97 -6.92
CA SER A 281 -11.90 18.18 -6.13
C SER A 281 -11.62 16.71 -6.33
N VAL A 282 -11.47 15.96 -5.23
CA VAL A 282 -11.24 14.51 -5.25
C VAL A 282 -12.35 13.79 -4.50
N ARG A 283 -12.52 12.50 -4.77
CA ARG A 283 -13.52 11.70 -4.07
C ARG A 283 -13.25 11.61 -2.57
N GLU A 284 -12.00 11.31 -2.19
CA GLU A 284 -11.62 11.04 -0.82
C GLU A 284 -10.10 11.17 -0.64
N PHE A 285 -9.65 11.51 0.57
CA PHE A 285 -8.26 11.40 1.00
C PHE A 285 -8.13 10.33 2.08
N ILE A 286 -7.11 9.48 1.96
CA ILE A 286 -6.64 8.62 3.04
C ILE A 286 -5.30 9.15 3.48
N ASN A 287 -5.21 9.66 4.72
CA ASN A 287 -3.97 10.17 5.31
C ASN A 287 -3.58 9.27 6.50
N THR A 288 -2.41 8.63 6.43
CA THR A 288 -1.99 7.63 7.41
C THR A 288 -0.49 7.61 7.64
N SER A 289 -0.07 7.05 8.77
CA SER A 289 1.34 6.74 9.02
C SER A 289 1.80 5.54 8.20
N TYR A 290 3.07 5.52 7.78
CA TYR A 290 3.68 4.31 7.29
C TYR A 290 3.75 3.23 8.38
N ASP A 291 3.51 1.98 8.02
CA ASP A 291 3.82 0.84 8.87
C ASP A 291 5.33 0.77 9.18
N PHE A 292 5.69 0.04 10.23
CA PHE A 292 7.08 0.03 10.69
C PHE A 292 8.04 -0.69 9.73
N CYS A 293 7.52 -1.65 8.94
CA CYS A 293 8.35 -2.33 7.95
C CYS A 293 8.70 -1.37 6.80
N THR A 294 7.69 -0.85 6.09
CA THR A 294 7.91 0.07 4.96
C THR A 294 8.60 1.35 5.41
N GLY A 295 8.17 1.88 6.56
CA GLY A 295 8.73 3.09 7.15
C GLY A 295 10.22 2.99 7.48
N SER A 296 10.72 1.82 7.89
CA SER A 296 12.15 1.60 8.14
C SER A 296 13.02 1.75 6.89
N HIS A 297 12.45 1.49 5.71
CA HIS A 297 13.13 1.61 4.42
C HIS A 297 13.13 3.04 3.89
N VAL A 298 12.05 3.77 4.06
CA VAL A 298 11.95 5.16 3.59
C VAL A 298 12.50 6.16 4.60
N GLY A 299 12.45 5.81 5.88
CA GLY A 299 12.94 6.61 7.01
C GLY A 299 12.00 7.72 7.45
N PRO A 300 12.29 8.32 8.64
CA PRO A 300 11.52 9.43 9.19
C PRO A 300 11.43 10.62 8.21
N ASP A 301 10.43 11.45 8.40
CA ASP A 301 10.15 12.66 7.60
C ASP A 301 9.82 12.38 6.13
N THR A 302 9.47 11.14 5.79
CA THR A 302 8.98 10.78 4.45
C THR A 302 7.53 11.20 4.28
N ILE A 303 7.20 11.77 3.11
CA ILE A 303 5.84 12.04 2.61
C ILE A 303 5.69 11.40 1.24
N ALA A 304 4.64 10.61 1.06
CA ALA A 304 4.27 10.00 -0.21
C ALA A 304 2.82 10.30 -0.59
N LEU A 305 2.58 10.47 -1.88
CA LEU A 305 1.27 10.68 -2.48
C LEU A 305 1.01 9.58 -3.51
N PHE A 306 -0.20 9.04 -3.47
CA PHE A 306 -0.65 7.93 -4.34
C PHE A 306 -1.91 8.32 -5.09
N PHE A 307 -1.89 8.16 -6.42
CA PHE A 307 -2.99 8.55 -7.31
C PHE A 307 -2.89 7.83 -8.65
N MET A 308 -3.97 7.77 -9.41
CA MET A 308 -3.94 7.26 -10.77
C MET A 308 -3.81 8.38 -11.79
N ALA A 309 -2.88 8.18 -12.75
CA ALA A 309 -2.69 9.03 -13.91
C ALA A 309 -2.95 8.23 -15.19
N LYS A 310 -2.73 8.83 -16.35
CA LYS A 310 -2.82 8.13 -17.63
C LYS A 310 -1.89 6.92 -17.68
N ASP A 311 -0.69 7.08 -17.16
CA ASP A 311 0.36 6.07 -17.06
C ASP A 311 1.33 6.40 -15.91
N ARG A 312 2.45 5.68 -15.82
CA ARG A 312 3.49 5.91 -14.82
C ARG A 312 4.63 6.83 -15.31
N GLU A 313 4.56 7.35 -16.50
CA GLU A 313 5.57 8.22 -17.11
C GLU A 313 5.29 9.71 -16.82
N LEU A 314 5.12 10.08 -15.53
CA LEU A 314 4.80 11.45 -15.11
C LEU A 314 5.78 12.46 -15.72
N GLY A 315 5.25 13.45 -16.43
CA GLY A 315 6.03 14.56 -16.97
C GLY A 315 6.89 14.24 -18.21
N ALA A 316 6.76 13.08 -18.83
CA ALA A 316 7.46 12.71 -20.07
C ALA A 316 6.87 13.41 -21.31
N GLY A 317 6.50 14.68 -21.19
CA GLY A 317 5.86 15.43 -22.30
C GLY A 317 5.84 16.95 -22.12
N LYS A 318 6.64 17.48 -21.17
CA LYS A 318 6.81 18.94 -21.02
C LYS A 318 8.24 19.37 -21.20
#